data_64713d292296d6baffe71913935b8457
#
_entry.id   64713d292296d6baffe71913935b8457
#
_cell.length_a   1.000
_cell.length_b   1.000
_cell.length_c   1.000
_cell.angle_alpha   90.00
_cell.angle_beta   90.00
_cell.angle_gamma   90.00
#
_symmetry.space_group_name_H-M   'P 1'
#
loop_
_entity.id
_entity.type
_entity.pdbx_description
1 polymer ?
#
loop_
_entity_poly.entity_id
_entity_poly.type
_entity_poly.pdbx_seq_one_letter_code
_entity_poly.pdbx_strand_id
1 'polypeptide(L)'
;MQKGGAVMRYFDYSFLNNGLLPANLVNLTANIAELKTMAGVRKEEYIQIFTELEAVAKVQSIKSSNAIEGIVTSDERIAEIVNQNSAPLNHNEAEIAGYRDALNEIHLGYEHIDFREADILRLHEILMQFTGNGIGGQYKTDDNVILEIDAEGRRKVRFHPTSALETPEAMEQLTLAYMDARSDANINQLLLIPCVILDFLCIHPFRDGNGRMSRLLSLLLLYKNGFDAGKYVSFEEQINNYKVYYYESLRKSSIDWEKNENSY
;
A
#
# COMPACT_ATOMS: atom_id res chain seq x y z
N MET A 1 -10.11 21.94 34.69
CA MET A 1 -9.40 20.84 34.06
C MET A 1 -9.44 21.08 32.56
N GLN A 2 -8.38 21.65 31.98
CA GLN A 2 -8.24 21.79 30.54
C GLN A 2 -8.05 20.37 29.97
N LYS A 3 -9.00 19.93 29.15
CA LYS A 3 -8.77 18.78 28.25
C LYS A 3 -7.66 19.21 27.33
N GLY A 4 -6.46 18.62 27.46
CA GLY A 4 -5.41 18.80 26.49
C GLY A 4 -5.98 18.33 25.14
N GLY A 5 -6.09 19.25 24.19
CA GLY A 5 -6.40 18.89 22.82
C GLY A 5 -5.33 17.91 22.35
N ALA A 6 -5.74 16.78 21.80
CA ALA A 6 -4.81 15.87 21.12
C ALA A 6 -4.11 16.71 20.05
N VAL A 7 -2.78 16.74 20.10
CA VAL A 7 -2.00 17.39 19.04
C VAL A 7 -2.16 16.47 17.82
N MET A 8 -2.82 16.99 16.77
CA MET A 8 -2.98 16.25 15.54
C MET A 8 -1.61 15.95 14.94
N ARG A 9 -1.45 14.76 14.37
CA ARG A 9 -0.26 14.34 13.64
C ARG A 9 0.07 15.37 12.56
N TYR A 10 1.32 15.83 12.52
CA TYR A 10 1.83 16.68 11.46
C TYR A 10 2.68 15.84 10.49
N PHE A 11 2.37 15.91 9.20
CA PHE A 11 3.09 15.17 8.16
C PHE A 11 4.14 16.10 7.53
N ASP A 12 5.41 15.75 7.71
CA ASP A 12 6.56 16.47 7.15
C ASP A 12 7.63 15.45 6.76
N TYR A 13 8.02 15.47 5.50
CA TYR A 13 9.05 14.58 4.95
C TYR A 13 10.37 15.32 4.66
N SER A 14 10.53 16.56 5.13
CA SER A 14 11.74 17.37 4.94
C SER A 14 12.99 16.72 5.56
N PHE A 15 12.82 15.84 6.54
CA PHE A 15 13.92 15.08 7.13
C PHE A 15 14.65 14.19 6.11
N LEU A 16 14.01 13.78 5.03
CA LEU A 16 14.63 13.02 3.94
C LEU A 16 15.62 13.86 3.11
N ASN A 17 15.50 15.17 3.17
CA ASN A 17 16.40 16.13 2.50
C ASN A 17 17.55 16.59 3.40
N ASN A 18 17.34 16.63 4.71
CA ASN A 18 18.22 17.30 5.66
C ASN A 18 19.05 16.36 6.56
N GLY A 19 18.84 15.04 6.45
CA GLY A 19 19.46 14.04 7.32
C GLY A 19 20.59 13.25 6.66
N LEU A 20 21.41 12.63 7.51
CA LEU A 20 22.35 11.60 7.07
C LEU A 20 21.57 10.28 6.91
N LEU A 21 21.51 9.77 5.69
CA LEU A 21 20.90 8.48 5.40
C LEU A 21 21.86 7.33 5.70
N PRO A 22 21.39 6.21 6.24
CA PRO A 22 22.20 5.01 6.40
C PRO A 22 22.80 4.55 5.06
N ALA A 23 24.08 4.19 5.06
CA ALA A 23 24.79 3.82 3.82
C ALA A 23 24.14 2.65 3.06
N ASN A 24 23.53 1.70 3.77
CA ASN A 24 22.80 0.59 3.15
C ASN A 24 21.56 1.09 2.37
N LEU A 25 20.84 2.10 2.83
CA LEU A 25 19.71 2.68 2.11
C LEU A 25 20.16 3.42 0.84
N VAL A 26 21.26 4.17 0.94
CA VAL A 26 21.85 4.84 -0.23
C VAL A 26 22.28 3.84 -1.29
N ASN A 27 22.97 2.76 -0.90
CA ASN A 27 23.37 1.71 -1.82
C ASN A 27 22.17 0.98 -2.43
N LEU A 28 21.12 0.70 -1.62
CA LEU A 28 19.90 0.02 -2.10
C LEU A 28 19.16 0.88 -3.14
N THR A 29 18.98 2.17 -2.88
CA THR A 29 18.31 3.07 -3.84
C THR A 29 19.12 3.23 -5.12
N ALA A 30 20.46 3.27 -5.05
CA ALA A 30 21.33 3.30 -6.23
C ALA A 30 21.21 2.02 -7.06
N ASN A 31 21.24 0.85 -6.43
CA ASN A 31 21.07 -0.44 -7.10
C ASN A 31 19.69 -0.56 -7.78
N ILE A 32 18.62 -0.10 -7.12
CA ILE A 32 17.27 -0.11 -7.72
C ILE A 32 17.22 0.81 -8.95
N ALA A 33 17.85 1.99 -8.90
CA ALA A 33 17.91 2.91 -10.03
C ALA A 33 18.71 2.33 -11.22
N GLU A 34 19.81 1.63 -10.94
CA GLU A 34 20.58 0.92 -11.97
C GLU A 34 19.75 -0.19 -12.62
N LEU A 35 19.10 -1.04 -11.81
CA LEU A 35 18.24 -2.12 -12.31
C LEU A 35 17.07 -1.59 -13.14
N LYS A 36 16.48 -0.46 -12.77
CA LYS A 36 15.43 0.23 -13.55
C LYS A 36 15.95 0.56 -14.97
N THR A 37 17.14 1.14 -15.05
CA THR A 37 17.75 1.52 -16.33
C THR A 37 18.01 0.31 -17.20
N MET A 38 18.60 -0.75 -16.62
CA MET A 38 18.85 -2.01 -17.32
C MET A 38 17.56 -2.68 -17.81
N ALA A 39 16.51 -2.69 -16.99
CA ALA A 39 15.22 -3.26 -17.36
C ALA A 39 14.58 -2.49 -18.52
N GLY A 40 14.67 -1.17 -18.55
CA GLY A 40 14.15 -0.33 -19.63
C GLY A 40 14.70 -0.74 -21.00
N VAL A 41 16.02 -0.92 -21.10
CA VAL A 41 16.67 -1.37 -22.34
C VAL A 41 16.21 -2.78 -22.74
N ARG A 42 16.15 -3.71 -21.78
CA ARG A 42 15.78 -5.11 -22.06
C ARG A 42 14.31 -5.30 -22.44
N LYS A 43 13.41 -4.45 -21.98
CA LYS A 43 11.99 -4.52 -22.35
C LYS A 43 11.76 -4.40 -23.84
N GLU A 44 12.50 -3.53 -24.51
CA GLU A 44 12.40 -3.32 -25.94
C GLU A 44 12.93 -4.54 -26.73
N GLU A 45 13.98 -5.20 -26.22
CA GLU A 45 14.58 -6.37 -26.84
C GLU A 45 13.78 -7.67 -26.66
N TYR A 46 13.10 -7.81 -25.50
CA TYR A 46 12.46 -9.07 -25.07
C TYR A 46 10.97 -8.90 -24.72
N ILE A 47 10.23 -8.18 -25.55
CA ILE A 47 8.81 -7.83 -25.34
C ILE A 47 7.96 -9.06 -24.96
N GLN A 48 8.15 -10.19 -25.66
CA GLN A 48 7.37 -11.40 -25.40
C GLN A 48 7.63 -11.95 -23.99
N ILE A 49 8.87 -11.98 -23.54
CA ILE A 49 9.24 -12.44 -22.19
C ILE A 49 8.60 -11.54 -21.14
N PHE A 50 8.66 -10.22 -21.32
CA PHE A 50 8.06 -9.27 -20.39
C PHE A 50 6.54 -9.38 -20.34
N THR A 51 5.88 -9.69 -21.47
CA THR A 51 4.43 -9.94 -21.50
C THR A 51 4.06 -11.21 -20.71
N GLU A 52 4.85 -12.26 -20.82
CA GLU A 52 4.63 -13.49 -20.05
C GLU A 52 4.89 -13.27 -18.55
N LEU A 53 5.95 -12.52 -18.18
CA LEU A 53 6.24 -12.15 -16.80
C LEU A 53 5.11 -11.31 -16.19
N GLU A 54 4.54 -10.37 -16.94
CA GLU A 54 3.41 -9.55 -16.47
C GLU A 54 2.19 -10.39 -16.15
N ALA A 55 1.85 -11.35 -17.00
CA ALA A 55 0.73 -12.26 -16.76
C ALA A 55 0.93 -13.09 -15.48
N VAL A 56 2.14 -13.63 -15.27
CA VAL A 56 2.48 -14.41 -14.07
C VAL A 56 2.48 -13.51 -12.82
N ALA A 57 3.17 -12.38 -12.88
CA ALA A 57 3.27 -11.45 -11.75
C ALA A 57 1.89 -10.96 -11.29
N LYS A 58 0.98 -10.70 -12.22
CA LYS A 58 -0.40 -10.28 -11.91
C LYS A 58 -1.15 -11.33 -11.09
N VAL A 59 -1.08 -12.61 -11.49
CA VAL A 59 -1.72 -13.71 -10.74
C VAL A 59 -1.10 -13.82 -9.33
N GLN A 60 0.22 -13.76 -9.23
CA GLN A 60 0.95 -13.81 -7.97
C GLN A 60 0.59 -12.63 -7.05
N SER A 61 0.51 -11.42 -7.59
CA SER A 61 0.14 -10.21 -6.83
C SER A 61 -1.25 -10.30 -6.23
N ILE A 62 -2.24 -10.70 -7.05
CA ILE A 62 -3.62 -10.85 -6.60
C ILE A 62 -3.74 -11.95 -5.54
N LYS A 63 -3.13 -13.12 -5.77
CA LYS A 63 -3.10 -14.22 -4.81
C LYS A 63 -2.44 -13.79 -3.49
N SER A 64 -1.24 -13.24 -3.56
CA SER A 64 -0.41 -12.96 -2.39
C SER A 64 -0.95 -11.82 -1.55
N SER A 65 -1.41 -10.73 -2.16
CA SER A 65 -2.00 -9.60 -1.43
C SER A 65 -3.21 -10.02 -0.60
N ASN A 66 -4.07 -10.87 -1.15
CA ASN A 66 -5.23 -11.39 -0.43
C ASN A 66 -4.83 -12.41 0.64
N ALA A 67 -3.87 -13.30 0.35
CA ALA A 67 -3.37 -14.29 1.31
C ALA A 67 -2.69 -13.64 2.54
N ILE A 68 -2.08 -12.48 2.41
CA ILE A 68 -1.56 -11.69 3.54
C ILE A 68 -2.67 -11.40 4.55
N GLU A 69 -3.88 -11.12 4.10
CA GLU A 69 -5.06 -10.84 4.94
C GLU A 69 -5.85 -12.10 5.32
N GLY A 70 -5.37 -13.29 4.92
CA GLY A 70 -6.07 -14.55 5.19
C GLY A 70 -7.20 -14.86 4.21
N ILE A 71 -7.33 -14.11 3.14
CA ILE A 71 -8.34 -14.27 2.08
C ILE A 71 -7.78 -15.24 1.04
N VAL A 72 -8.33 -16.44 0.95
CA VAL A 72 -7.81 -17.52 0.11
C VAL A 72 -8.91 -18.23 -0.65
N THR A 73 -8.56 -18.75 -1.83
CA THR A 73 -9.34 -19.73 -2.61
C THR A 73 -8.36 -20.67 -3.33
N SER A 74 -8.84 -21.63 -4.12
CA SER A 74 -7.96 -22.56 -4.85
C SER A 74 -7.21 -21.86 -5.99
N ASP A 75 -6.08 -22.43 -6.40
CA ASP A 75 -5.24 -21.85 -7.47
C ASP A 75 -5.99 -21.84 -8.82
N GLU A 76 -6.83 -22.85 -9.08
CA GLU A 76 -7.69 -22.90 -10.25
C GLU A 76 -8.68 -21.72 -10.25
N ARG A 77 -9.31 -21.44 -9.08
CA ARG A 77 -10.23 -20.31 -8.96
C ARG A 77 -9.54 -18.97 -9.10
N ILE A 78 -8.32 -18.82 -8.56
CA ILE A 78 -7.51 -17.62 -8.80
C ILE A 78 -7.29 -17.42 -10.29
N ALA A 79 -6.86 -18.46 -11.01
CA ALA A 79 -6.62 -18.40 -12.45
C ALA A 79 -7.89 -18.03 -13.24
N GLU A 80 -9.04 -18.60 -12.91
CA GLU A 80 -10.33 -18.28 -13.52
C GLU A 80 -10.75 -16.82 -13.26
N ILE A 81 -10.64 -16.35 -12.01
CA ILE A 81 -10.97 -14.96 -11.64
C ILE A 81 -10.05 -14.00 -12.37
N VAL A 82 -8.74 -14.25 -12.42
CA VAL A 82 -7.75 -13.32 -12.96
C VAL A 82 -7.74 -13.32 -14.49
N ASN A 83 -7.72 -14.51 -15.11
CA ASN A 83 -7.51 -14.64 -16.56
C ASN A 83 -8.81 -14.69 -17.37
N GLN A 84 -9.90 -15.18 -16.78
CA GLN A 84 -11.21 -15.36 -17.46
C GLN A 84 -12.27 -14.38 -16.96
N ASN A 85 -11.93 -13.53 -15.98
CA ASN A 85 -12.86 -12.61 -15.36
C ASN A 85 -14.11 -13.28 -14.77
N SER A 86 -13.94 -14.50 -14.26
CA SER A 86 -15.04 -15.29 -13.70
C SER A 86 -15.68 -14.60 -12.50
N ALA A 87 -16.99 -14.69 -12.38
CA ALA A 87 -17.73 -14.13 -11.25
C ALA A 87 -17.33 -14.81 -9.93
N PRO A 88 -17.25 -14.07 -8.82
CA PRO A 88 -16.96 -14.62 -7.51
C PRO A 88 -18.11 -15.50 -7.01
N LEU A 89 -17.78 -16.63 -6.37
CA LEU A 89 -18.74 -17.60 -5.84
C LEU A 89 -18.98 -17.45 -4.33
N ASN A 90 -18.09 -16.74 -3.64
CA ASN A 90 -18.14 -16.53 -2.19
C ASN A 90 -17.48 -15.21 -1.82
N HIS A 91 -17.51 -14.87 -0.52
CA HIS A 91 -16.97 -13.61 -0.02
C HIS A 91 -15.46 -13.45 -0.29
N ASN A 92 -14.66 -14.49 -0.06
CA ASN A 92 -13.21 -14.41 -0.33
C ASN A 92 -12.94 -14.13 -1.83
N GLU A 93 -13.67 -14.79 -2.71
CA GLU A 93 -13.52 -14.56 -4.15
C GLU A 93 -14.02 -13.17 -4.58
N ALA A 94 -15.02 -12.61 -3.88
CA ALA A 94 -15.47 -11.24 -4.09
C ALA A 94 -14.36 -10.24 -3.76
N GLU A 95 -13.64 -10.44 -2.67
CA GLU A 95 -12.49 -9.61 -2.30
C GLU A 95 -11.31 -9.76 -3.27
N ILE A 96 -11.04 -11.00 -3.73
CA ILE A 96 -10.01 -11.28 -4.74
C ILE A 96 -10.35 -10.59 -6.08
N ALA A 97 -11.61 -10.65 -6.51
CA ALA A 97 -12.06 -10.00 -7.73
C ALA A 97 -11.97 -8.47 -7.64
N GLY A 98 -12.31 -7.88 -6.49
CA GLY A 98 -12.14 -6.45 -6.25
C GLY A 98 -10.66 -6.02 -6.29
N TYR A 99 -9.77 -6.80 -5.67
CA TYR A 99 -8.33 -6.52 -5.75
C TYR A 99 -7.80 -6.62 -7.19
N ARG A 100 -8.23 -7.64 -7.96
CA ARG A 100 -7.90 -7.77 -9.38
C ARG A 100 -8.26 -6.50 -10.16
N ASP A 101 -9.47 -5.98 -9.96
CA ASP A 101 -9.93 -4.81 -10.71
C ASP A 101 -9.19 -3.55 -10.29
N ALA A 102 -8.95 -3.36 -8.99
CA ALA A 102 -8.15 -2.22 -8.50
C ALA A 102 -6.69 -2.28 -8.98
N LEU A 103 -6.07 -3.46 -9.03
CA LEU A 103 -4.73 -3.64 -9.58
C LEU A 103 -4.70 -3.35 -11.09
N ASN A 104 -5.71 -3.82 -11.84
CA ASN A 104 -5.84 -3.52 -13.27
C ASN A 104 -5.98 -2.02 -13.54
N GLU A 105 -6.79 -1.32 -12.73
CA GLU A 105 -6.95 0.13 -12.83
C GLU A 105 -5.59 0.85 -12.70
N ILE A 106 -4.75 0.41 -11.74
CA ILE A 106 -3.41 0.96 -11.56
C ILE A 106 -2.49 0.58 -12.73
N HIS A 107 -2.46 -0.70 -13.14
CA HIS A 107 -1.56 -1.15 -14.22
C HIS A 107 -1.81 -0.43 -15.54
N LEU A 108 -3.08 -0.14 -15.84
CA LEU A 108 -3.50 0.46 -17.11
C LEU A 108 -3.58 2.00 -17.06
N GLY A 109 -3.90 2.55 -15.86
CA GLY A 109 -4.28 3.95 -15.71
C GLY A 109 -3.44 4.79 -14.74
N TYR A 110 -2.31 4.26 -14.21
CA TYR A 110 -1.52 4.96 -13.16
C TYR A 110 -1.09 6.39 -13.56
N GLU A 111 -0.96 6.68 -14.84
CA GLU A 111 -0.61 8.04 -15.33
C GLU A 111 -1.68 9.08 -14.96
N HIS A 112 -2.95 8.66 -14.90
CA HIS A 112 -4.11 9.50 -14.64
C HIS A 112 -4.63 9.41 -13.19
N ILE A 113 -4.05 8.57 -12.38
CA ILE A 113 -4.40 8.39 -10.96
C ILE A 113 -3.33 9.09 -10.12
N ASP A 114 -3.75 9.94 -9.18
CA ASP A 114 -2.84 10.62 -8.26
C ASP A 114 -3.03 10.16 -6.81
N PHE A 115 -2.03 10.43 -5.96
CA PHE A 115 -2.15 10.23 -4.53
C PHE A 115 -2.92 11.39 -3.91
N ARG A 116 -4.23 11.41 -4.15
CA ARG A 116 -5.19 12.38 -3.62
C ARG A 116 -6.45 11.66 -3.15
N GLU A 117 -7.19 12.28 -2.25
CA GLU A 117 -8.35 11.65 -1.60
C GLU A 117 -9.33 11.04 -2.59
N ALA A 118 -9.74 11.78 -3.62
CA ALA A 118 -10.73 11.31 -4.59
C ALA A 118 -10.29 10.01 -5.30
N ASP A 119 -9.03 9.90 -5.69
CA ASP A 119 -8.51 8.71 -6.36
C ASP A 119 -8.31 7.55 -5.38
N ILE A 120 -7.89 7.83 -4.15
CA ILE A 120 -7.76 6.82 -3.08
C ILE A 120 -9.14 6.23 -2.73
N LEU A 121 -10.16 7.07 -2.59
CA LEU A 121 -11.53 6.63 -2.33
C LEU A 121 -12.09 5.82 -3.50
N ARG A 122 -11.85 6.24 -4.74
CA ARG A 122 -12.25 5.50 -5.94
C ARG A 122 -11.57 4.13 -6.02
N LEU A 123 -10.28 4.04 -5.77
CA LEU A 123 -9.58 2.74 -5.75
C LEU A 123 -10.14 1.82 -4.66
N HIS A 124 -10.48 2.37 -3.50
CA HIS A 124 -11.12 1.61 -2.43
C HIS A 124 -12.55 1.17 -2.82
N GLU A 125 -13.31 2.00 -3.52
CA GLU A 125 -14.62 1.62 -4.06
C GLU A 125 -14.51 0.41 -5.01
N ILE A 126 -13.55 0.45 -5.95
CA ILE A 126 -13.27 -0.67 -6.86
C ILE A 126 -12.84 -1.92 -6.08
N LEU A 127 -11.97 -1.77 -5.08
CA LEU A 127 -11.52 -2.88 -4.25
C LEU A 127 -12.69 -3.60 -3.55
N MET A 128 -13.70 -2.86 -3.11
CA MET A 128 -14.81 -3.38 -2.30
C MET A 128 -16.09 -3.66 -3.09
N GLN A 129 -16.12 -3.43 -4.40
CA GLN A 129 -17.34 -3.43 -5.22
C GLN A 129 -18.13 -4.75 -5.23
N PHE A 130 -17.44 -5.88 -5.07
CA PHE A 130 -18.10 -7.21 -5.08
C PHE A 130 -18.47 -7.72 -3.68
N THR A 131 -18.06 -7.05 -2.60
CA THR A 131 -18.26 -7.53 -1.23
C THR A 131 -19.70 -7.34 -0.72
N GLY A 132 -20.45 -6.43 -1.34
CA GLY A 132 -21.87 -6.16 -1.00
C GLY A 132 -22.07 -5.47 0.36
N ASN A 133 -21.00 -5.04 1.04
CA ASN A 133 -21.08 -4.46 2.38
C ASN A 133 -21.29 -2.93 2.40
N GLY A 134 -21.27 -2.27 1.24
CA GLY A 134 -21.54 -0.84 1.09
C GLY A 134 -20.50 0.11 1.70
N ILE A 135 -19.30 -0.38 2.06
CA ILE A 135 -18.23 0.43 2.67
C ILE A 135 -17.21 0.97 1.67
N GLY A 136 -17.32 0.58 0.40
CA GLY A 136 -16.41 1.00 -0.66
C GLY A 136 -16.43 2.51 -0.87
N GLY A 137 -15.25 3.14 -1.04
CA GLY A 137 -15.13 4.56 -1.33
C GLY A 137 -15.45 5.50 -0.17
N GLN A 138 -15.52 5.01 1.06
CA GLN A 138 -15.88 5.81 2.24
C GLN A 138 -14.87 5.61 3.36
N TYR A 139 -14.53 6.70 4.05
CA TYR A 139 -13.76 6.61 5.28
C TYR A 139 -14.58 5.92 6.39
N LYS A 140 -13.88 5.36 7.37
CA LYS A 140 -14.50 4.75 8.55
C LYS A 140 -15.37 5.75 9.31
N THR A 141 -16.50 5.27 9.83
CA THR A 141 -17.42 6.05 10.66
C THR A 141 -17.24 5.80 12.16
N ASP A 142 -16.56 4.71 12.49
CA ASP A 142 -16.29 4.30 13.86
C ASP A 142 -14.79 4.06 14.03
N ASP A 143 -14.29 4.31 15.24
CA ASP A 143 -12.88 4.07 15.56
C ASP A 143 -12.56 2.59 15.45
N ASN A 144 -11.40 2.30 14.86
CA ASN A 144 -10.87 0.95 14.72
C ASN A 144 -9.60 0.78 15.56
N VAL A 145 -9.21 -0.45 15.77
CA VAL A 145 -7.98 -0.81 16.47
C VAL A 145 -7.24 -1.89 15.69
N ILE A 146 -5.92 -1.82 15.70
CA ILE A 146 -5.09 -2.89 15.16
C ILE A 146 -4.78 -3.86 16.30
N LEU A 147 -5.19 -5.13 16.11
CA LEU A 147 -5.00 -6.18 17.09
C LEU A 147 -3.77 -7.03 16.73
N GLU A 148 -3.11 -7.54 17.74
CA GLU A 148 -2.13 -8.63 17.61
C GLU A 148 -2.58 -9.83 18.47
N ILE A 149 -2.12 -11.01 18.10
CA ILE A 149 -2.32 -12.22 18.89
C ILE A 149 -0.99 -12.53 19.58
N ASP A 150 -1.00 -12.56 20.91
CA ASP A 150 0.19 -12.90 21.69
C ASP A 150 0.54 -14.41 21.61
N ALA A 151 1.66 -14.79 22.19
CA ALA A 151 2.13 -16.18 22.20
C ALA A 151 1.16 -17.16 22.89
N GLU A 152 0.27 -16.64 23.76
CA GLU A 152 -0.76 -17.39 24.45
C GLU A 152 -2.10 -17.40 23.72
N GLY A 153 -2.17 -16.83 22.49
CA GLY A 153 -3.39 -16.77 21.67
C GLY A 153 -4.39 -15.68 22.08
N ARG A 154 -4.02 -14.74 22.95
CA ARG A 154 -4.89 -13.66 23.41
C ARG A 154 -4.80 -12.46 22.47
N ARG A 155 -5.95 -11.86 22.19
CA ARG A 155 -6.02 -10.61 21.41
C ARG A 155 -5.59 -9.43 22.29
N LYS A 156 -4.62 -8.65 21.81
CA LYS A 156 -4.14 -7.42 22.43
C LYS A 156 -4.21 -6.28 21.43
N VAL A 157 -4.63 -5.10 21.90
CA VAL A 157 -4.55 -3.89 21.07
C VAL A 157 -3.07 -3.55 20.89
N ARG A 158 -2.65 -3.51 19.64
CA ARG A 158 -1.29 -3.19 19.24
C ARG A 158 -1.12 -1.71 18.93
N PHE A 159 -2.11 -1.12 18.25
CA PHE A 159 -2.05 0.26 17.78
C PHE A 159 -3.46 0.86 17.72
N HIS A 160 -3.56 2.14 18.05
CA HIS A 160 -4.75 2.95 17.89
C HIS A 160 -4.56 3.88 16.70
N PRO A 161 -5.21 3.61 15.56
CA PRO A 161 -5.19 4.50 14.40
C PRO A 161 -5.84 5.85 14.72
N THR A 162 -5.68 6.81 13.81
CA THR A 162 -6.40 8.08 13.83
C THR A 162 -7.90 7.83 14.03
N SER A 163 -8.56 8.64 14.85
CA SER A 163 -10.01 8.51 15.10
C SER A 163 -10.82 8.68 13.81
N ALA A 164 -12.04 8.12 13.79
CA ALA A 164 -12.92 8.26 12.63
C ALA A 164 -13.22 9.73 12.31
N LEU A 165 -13.40 10.55 13.35
CA LEU A 165 -13.68 11.99 13.22
C LEU A 165 -12.51 12.76 12.57
N GLU A 166 -11.27 12.40 12.91
CA GLU A 166 -10.06 13.09 12.41
C GLU A 166 -9.55 12.51 11.09
N THR A 167 -10.06 11.35 10.67
CA THR A 167 -9.57 10.63 9.48
C THR A 167 -9.63 11.46 8.19
N PRO A 168 -10.72 12.19 7.86
CA PRO A 168 -10.75 12.99 6.63
C PRO A 168 -9.66 14.05 6.59
N GLU A 169 -9.49 14.81 7.67
CA GLU A 169 -8.47 15.85 7.78
C GLU A 169 -7.05 15.27 7.73
N ALA A 170 -6.81 14.15 8.41
CA ALA A 170 -5.51 13.47 8.37
C ALA A 170 -5.16 12.97 6.95
N MET A 171 -6.13 12.48 6.19
CA MET A 171 -5.92 12.05 4.80
C MET A 171 -5.66 13.22 3.86
N GLU A 172 -6.36 14.35 4.02
CA GLU A 172 -6.08 15.58 3.28
C GLU A 172 -4.64 16.06 3.55
N GLN A 173 -4.26 16.16 4.82
CA GLN A 173 -2.92 16.59 5.21
C GLN A 173 -1.83 15.63 4.69
N LEU A 174 -2.04 14.31 4.75
CA LEU A 174 -1.12 13.32 4.22
C LEU A 174 -0.92 13.50 2.70
N THR A 175 -2.00 13.69 1.95
CA THR A 175 -1.92 13.87 0.50
C THR A 175 -1.20 15.16 0.12
N LEU A 176 -1.44 16.25 0.83
CA LEU A 176 -0.76 17.53 0.63
C LEU A 176 0.74 17.41 0.95
N ALA A 177 1.10 16.81 2.08
CA ALA A 177 2.50 16.60 2.48
C ALA A 177 3.27 15.73 1.47
N TYR A 178 2.63 14.69 0.93
CA TYR A 178 3.21 13.92 -0.15
C TYR A 178 3.45 14.74 -1.42
N MET A 179 2.47 15.56 -1.82
CA MET A 179 2.61 16.41 -3.03
C MET A 179 3.75 17.41 -2.88
N ASP A 180 3.89 18.03 -1.72
CA ASP A 180 4.98 18.94 -1.42
C ASP A 180 6.34 18.22 -1.47
N ALA A 181 6.47 17.10 -0.75
CA ALA A 181 7.72 16.34 -0.71
C ALA A 181 8.10 15.74 -2.07
N ARG A 182 7.12 15.29 -2.86
CA ARG A 182 7.35 14.78 -4.22
C ARG A 182 7.91 15.85 -5.15
N SER A 183 7.55 17.12 -4.95
CA SER A 183 8.02 18.22 -5.78
C SER A 183 9.46 18.66 -5.47
N ASP A 184 10.01 18.25 -4.31
CA ASP A 184 11.40 18.54 -3.94
C ASP A 184 12.35 17.55 -4.63
N ALA A 185 13.18 18.07 -5.56
CA ALA A 185 14.16 17.28 -6.30
C ALA A 185 15.26 16.64 -5.43
N ASN A 186 15.42 17.08 -4.18
CA ASN A 186 16.39 16.53 -3.25
C ASN A 186 15.85 15.33 -2.45
N ILE A 187 14.53 15.07 -2.50
CA ILE A 187 13.92 13.93 -1.82
C ILE A 187 13.90 12.73 -2.75
N ASN A 188 14.55 11.63 -2.32
CA ASN A 188 14.53 10.38 -3.06
C ASN A 188 13.17 9.69 -2.90
N GLN A 189 12.47 9.47 -4.02
CA GLN A 189 11.13 8.90 -4.03
C GLN A 189 11.06 7.47 -3.46
N LEU A 190 12.12 6.67 -3.61
CA LEU A 190 12.19 5.32 -3.02
C LEU A 190 12.25 5.34 -1.49
N LEU A 191 12.61 6.48 -0.89
CA LEU A 191 12.58 6.69 0.56
C LEU A 191 11.30 7.38 1.01
N LEU A 192 10.74 8.27 0.20
CA LEU A 192 9.48 8.96 0.49
C LEU A 192 8.29 8.00 0.52
N ILE A 193 8.18 7.14 -0.49
CA ILE A 193 7.03 6.24 -0.65
C ILE A 193 6.77 5.39 0.59
N PRO A 194 7.74 4.65 1.17
CA PRO A 194 7.47 3.84 2.36
C PRO A 194 7.07 4.68 3.59
N CYS A 195 7.57 5.91 3.74
CA CYS A 195 7.15 6.81 4.82
C CYS A 195 5.67 7.19 4.68
N VAL A 196 5.25 7.59 3.49
CA VAL A 196 3.85 7.94 3.17
C VAL A 196 2.91 6.74 3.37
N ILE A 197 3.34 5.55 2.97
CA ILE A 197 2.55 4.32 3.13
C ILE A 197 2.45 3.91 4.61
N LEU A 198 3.49 4.12 5.41
CA LEU A 198 3.42 3.93 6.87
C LEU A 198 2.39 4.87 7.48
N ASP A 199 2.42 6.16 7.14
CA ASP A 199 1.47 7.15 7.64
C ASP A 199 0.03 6.80 7.24
N PHE A 200 -0.20 6.38 5.99
CA PHE A 200 -1.50 5.85 5.56
C PHE A 200 -1.97 4.66 6.41
N LEU A 201 -1.08 3.71 6.71
CA LEU A 201 -1.40 2.55 7.55
C LEU A 201 -1.66 2.94 9.01
N CYS A 202 -1.02 3.98 9.52
CA CYS A 202 -1.26 4.49 10.87
C CYS A 202 -2.57 5.31 10.98
N ILE A 203 -2.93 6.06 9.94
CA ILE A 203 -4.27 6.68 9.84
C ILE A 203 -5.34 5.59 9.78
N HIS A 204 -5.09 4.52 9.01
CA HIS A 204 -6.01 3.39 8.82
C HIS A 204 -7.42 3.85 8.41
N PRO A 205 -7.55 4.55 7.27
CA PRO A 205 -8.71 5.38 6.98
C PRO A 205 -10.00 4.61 6.71
N PHE A 206 -9.90 3.33 6.35
CA PHE A 206 -11.05 2.52 5.97
C PHE A 206 -11.47 1.56 7.08
N ARG A 207 -12.73 1.15 7.03
CA ARG A 207 -13.23 0.10 7.93
C ARG A 207 -12.57 -1.25 7.66
N ASP A 208 -12.30 -1.54 6.37
CA ASP A 208 -11.62 -2.73 5.88
C ASP A 208 -10.79 -2.40 4.64
N GLY A 209 -9.89 -3.29 4.23
CA GLY A 209 -9.08 -3.17 3.02
C GLY A 209 -7.84 -2.29 3.14
N ASN A 210 -7.50 -1.73 4.31
CA ASN A 210 -6.35 -0.81 4.47
C ASN A 210 -5.02 -1.46 4.06
N GLY A 211 -4.78 -2.72 4.43
CA GLY A 211 -3.55 -3.44 4.04
C GLY A 211 -3.46 -3.65 2.53
N ARG A 212 -4.56 -4.03 1.88
CA ARG A 212 -4.62 -4.18 0.41
C ARG A 212 -4.45 -2.84 -0.28
N MET A 213 -5.12 -1.80 0.20
CA MET A 213 -4.96 -0.43 -0.31
C MET A 213 -3.51 0.06 -0.16
N SER A 214 -2.84 -0.18 0.96
CA SER A 214 -1.45 0.25 1.14
C SER A 214 -0.51 -0.38 0.09
N ARG A 215 -0.73 -1.66 -0.26
CA ARG A 215 0.05 -2.35 -1.32
C ARG A 215 -0.27 -1.80 -2.72
N LEU A 216 -1.55 -1.56 -3.03
CA LEU A 216 -1.96 -0.91 -4.28
C LEU A 216 -1.39 0.50 -4.41
N LEU A 217 -1.47 1.30 -3.35
CA LEU A 217 -0.90 2.66 -3.33
C LEU A 217 0.63 2.64 -3.44
N SER A 218 1.32 1.65 -2.84
CA SER A 218 2.77 1.48 -3.03
C SER A 218 3.12 1.28 -4.51
N LEU A 219 2.40 0.40 -5.21
CA LEU A 219 2.59 0.18 -6.64
C LEU A 219 2.29 1.43 -7.45
N LEU A 220 1.18 2.11 -7.19
CA LEU A 220 0.82 3.36 -7.85
C LEU A 220 1.94 4.39 -7.73
N LEU A 221 2.43 4.63 -6.51
CA LEU A 221 3.48 5.62 -6.25
C LEU A 221 4.81 5.23 -6.90
N LEU A 222 5.17 3.94 -6.89
CA LEU A 222 6.35 3.45 -7.60
C LEU A 222 6.23 3.69 -9.12
N TYR A 223 5.08 3.36 -9.72
CA TYR A 223 4.87 3.54 -11.17
C TYR A 223 4.91 5.01 -11.58
N LYS A 224 4.27 5.89 -10.81
CA LYS A 224 4.31 7.35 -11.05
C LYS A 224 5.72 7.93 -10.97
N ASN A 225 6.63 7.27 -10.28
CA ASN A 225 8.04 7.65 -10.20
C ASN A 225 8.93 6.81 -11.15
N GLY A 226 8.30 6.07 -12.08
CA GLY A 226 8.98 5.32 -13.13
C GLY A 226 9.61 4.01 -12.67
N PHE A 227 9.23 3.48 -11.50
CA PHE A 227 9.65 2.17 -10.99
C PHE A 227 8.54 1.14 -11.24
N ASP A 228 8.42 0.65 -12.46
CA ASP A 228 7.35 -0.24 -12.90
C ASP A 228 7.68 -1.75 -12.80
N ALA A 229 8.73 -2.10 -12.07
CA ALA A 229 9.14 -3.49 -11.84
C ALA A 229 8.01 -4.36 -11.27
N GLY A 230 7.10 -3.77 -10.49
CA GLY A 230 5.92 -4.46 -9.95
C GLY A 230 4.94 -5.00 -11.00
N LYS A 231 5.08 -4.60 -12.27
CA LYS A 231 4.34 -5.23 -13.39
C LYS A 231 4.86 -6.62 -13.73
N TYR A 232 6.15 -6.89 -13.51
CA TYR A 232 6.85 -8.07 -13.98
C TYR A 232 7.31 -9.00 -12.86
N VAL A 233 7.35 -8.50 -11.63
CA VAL A 233 7.68 -9.24 -10.41
C VAL A 233 6.69 -8.84 -9.33
N SER A 234 6.01 -9.81 -8.73
CA SER A 234 5.03 -9.54 -7.69
C SER A 234 5.69 -8.97 -6.43
N PHE A 235 5.40 -7.71 -6.16
CA PHE A 235 5.77 -7.02 -4.93
C PHE A 235 5.08 -7.64 -3.71
N GLU A 236 3.80 -8.01 -3.86
CA GLU A 236 2.97 -8.61 -2.82
C GLU A 236 3.43 -10.03 -2.47
N GLU A 237 3.93 -10.79 -3.44
CA GLU A 237 4.50 -12.10 -3.17
C GLU A 237 5.76 -11.99 -2.32
N GLN A 238 6.61 -11.01 -2.57
CA GLN A 238 7.78 -10.76 -1.73
C GLN A 238 7.37 -10.36 -0.30
N ILE A 239 6.38 -9.49 -0.15
CA ILE A 239 5.85 -9.15 1.18
C ILE A 239 5.30 -10.40 1.86
N ASN A 240 4.55 -11.25 1.17
CA ASN A 240 3.99 -12.47 1.73
C ASN A 240 5.07 -13.46 2.18
N ASN A 241 6.13 -13.62 1.39
CA ASN A 241 7.27 -14.49 1.70
C ASN A 241 8.04 -14.01 2.94
N TYR A 242 8.08 -12.69 3.16
CA TYR A 242 8.76 -12.05 4.28
C TYR A 242 7.78 -11.39 5.27
N LYS A 243 6.56 -11.91 5.37
CA LYS A 243 5.44 -11.34 6.12
C LYS A 243 5.81 -10.97 7.56
N VAL A 244 6.54 -11.81 8.26
CA VAL A 244 6.97 -11.59 9.65
C VAL A 244 7.84 -10.33 9.75
N TYR A 245 8.84 -10.20 8.88
CA TYR A 245 9.72 -9.03 8.86
C TYR A 245 8.98 -7.75 8.48
N TYR A 246 8.06 -7.85 7.52
CA TYR A 246 7.24 -6.73 7.09
C TYR A 246 6.40 -6.18 8.25
N TYR A 247 5.67 -7.02 8.96
CA TYR A 247 4.85 -6.59 10.09
C TYR A 247 5.68 -6.15 11.30
N GLU A 248 6.85 -6.77 11.53
CA GLU A 248 7.76 -6.32 12.58
C GLU A 248 8.32 -4.92 12.30
N SER A 249 8.68 -4.64 11.04
CA SER A 249 9.13 -3.32 10.61
C SER A 249 8.02 -2.27 10.78
N LEU A 250 6.81 -2.54 10.31
CA LEU A 250 5.66 -1.66 10.51
C LEU A 250 5.41 -1.40 12.00
N ARG A 251 5.50 -2.44 12.83
CA ARG A 251 5.35 -2.32 14.28
C ARG A 251 6.39 -1.40 14.90
N LYS A 252 7.65 -1.55 14.52
CA LYS A 252 8.73 -0.70 15.03
C LYS A 252 8.56 0.75 14.60
N SER A 253 8.27 0.97 13.34
CA SER A 253 8.12 2.30 12.76
C SER A 253 6.84 3.03 13.19
N SER A 254 5.83 2.33 13.73
CA SER A 254 4.61 2.95 14.25
C SER A 254 4.66 3.28 15.76
N ILE A 255 5.76 2.98 16.46
CA ILE A 255 5.91 3.35 17.89
C ILE A 255 5.93 4.88 18.00
N ASP A 256 5.13 5.43 18.91
CA ASP A 256 5.00 6.87 19.18
C ASP A 256 4.64 7.72 17.93
N TRP A 257 4.01 7.08 16.94
CA TRP A 257 3.60 7.76 15.71
C TRP A 257 2.66 8.94 15.97
N GLU A 258 1.71 8.77 16.88
CA GLU A 258 0.75 9.82 17.27
C GLU A 258 1.40 11.04 17.94
N LYS A 259 2.62 10.87 18.45
CA LYS A 259 3.40 11.95 19.09
C LYS A 259 4.37 12.65 18.14
N ASN A 260 4.42 12.26 16.87
CA ASN A 260 5.46 12.66 15.91
C ASN A 260 6.89 12.27 16.33
N GLU A 261 7.05 11.18 17.07
CA GLU A 261 8.34 10.70 17.60
C GLU A 261 8.73 9.34 17.01
N ASN A 262 7.97 8.85 16.03
CA ASN A 262 8.26 7.58 15.37
C ASN A 262 9.53 7.66 14.49
N SER A 263 10.15 6.50 14.26
CA SER A 263 11.28 6.34 13.33
C SER A 263 10.78 5.67 12.06
N TYR A 264 10.94 6.32 10.91
CA TYR A 264 10.62 5.74 9.60
C TYR A 264 11.64 4.69 9.16
#